data_05d8efbc0977ddfe3042256559a5d1cb
#
_entry.id   05d8efbc0977ddfe3042256559a5d1cb
#
_cell.length_a   1.000
_cell.length_b   1.000
_cell.length_c   1.000
_cell.angle_alpha   90.00
_cell.angle_beta   90.00
_cell.angle_gamma   90.00
#
_symmetry.space_group_name_H-M   'P 1'
#
loop_
_entity.id
_entity.type
_entity.pdbx_description
1 polymer ?
#
loop_
_entity_poly.entity_id
_entity_poly.type
_entity_poly.pdbx_seq_one_letter_code
_entity_poly.pdbx_strand_id
1 'polypeptide(L)'
;VLEHPEIFYPSEKYEEKLPKTEGAEVSIKAQTLIDNEMMKPLEKYVRNDEVTCDGKVIVTKTYKNYLYTPVLDCGKEYKTKMLSEELTKKIVDSGNGLYAGVGEYYYRGEYVNNYVKIGKNLWRVLNIKEDGTMTIVQNDPNKEKVYVYDDRYNNESEGNDGFNNYEKSRLRDSMLKLYKGTSVLDGEQKSLIISDNLCIGARSLEETNNDGSVECLAKTVNKYPFRFMQVNEFLRASLDTSCQKTEDRACSNYNYLVFEDFDYWLMTPSSERTYRAYVVSNIISDTTTSNEKRVRIVVNISKNTTFSSGRGTVKNPYIINY
;
A
#
# COMPACT_ATOMS: atom_id res chain seq x y z
N VAL A 1 11.39 24.51 3.96
CA VAL A 1 11.89 24.44 2.56
C VAL A 1 11.01 25.28 1.64
N LEU A 2 9.67 25.13 1.69
CA LEU A 2 8.77 25.89 0.83
C LEU A 2 8.65 27.38 1.24
N GLU A 3 8.78 27.67 2.53
CA GLU A 3 8.67 29.04 3.08
C GLU A 3 10.01 29.81 3.02
N HIS A 4 11.14 29.10 3.13
CA HIS A 4 12.49 29.66 3.15
C HIS A 4 13.45 28.87 2.26
N PRO A 5 13.22 28.84 0.94
CA PRO A 5 14.06 28.07 0.02
C PRO A 5 15.48 28.61 -0.07
N GLU A 6 15.69 29.91 0.12
CA GLU A 6 16.98 30.60 0.07
C GLU A 6 17.98 30.11 1.12
N ILE A 7 17.50 29.57 2.24
CA ILE A 7 18.35 29.03 3.31
C ILE A 7 18.98 27.71 2.90
N PHE A 8 18.27 26.91 2.10
CA PHE A 8 18.73 25.60 1.67
C PHE A 8 19.46 25.64 0.32
N TYR A 9 19.08 26.60 -0.53
CA TYR A 9 19.56 26.71 -1.91
C TYR A 9 19.76 28.18 -2.30
N PRO A 10 20.71 28.88 -1.67
CA PRO A 10 20.85 30.33 -1.82
C PRO A 10 21.19 30.79 -3.24
N SER A 11 21.75 29.91 -4.08
CA SER A 11 22.16 30.25 -5.45
C SER A 11 21.24 29.72 -6.54
N GLU A 12 20.15 29.02 -6.18
CA GLU A 12 19.28 28.32 -7.15
C GLU A 12 17.80 28.42 -6.75
N LYS A 13 16.92 28.26 -7.71
CA LYS A 13 15.49 28.12 -7.41
C LYS A 13 15.27 26.81 -6.66
N TYR A 14 14.63 26.89 -5.48
CA TYR A 14 14.39 25.71 -4.62
C TYR A 14 13.60 24.61 -5.31
N GLU A 15 12.67 24.96 -6.22
CA GLU A 15 11.88 24.03 -7.01
C GLU A 15 12.72 23.11 -7.90
N GLU A 16 13.92 23.56 -8.27
CA GLU A 16 14.86 22.75 -9.05
C GLU A 16 15.56 21.70 -8.21
N LYS A 17 15.62 21.89 -6.88
CA LYS A 17 16.27 20.98 -5.92
C LYS A 17 15.31 19.97 -5.29
N LEU A 18 14.01 20.23 -5.31
CA LEU A 18 13.03 19.23 -4.85
C LEU A 18 13.01 18.05 -5.82
N PRO A 19 12.87 16.82 -5.28
CA PRO A 19 12.81 15.64 -6.12
C PRO A 19 11.59 15.70 -7.05
N LYS A 20 11.81 15.51 -8.35
CA LYS A 20 10.75 15.59 -9.39
C LYS A 20 10.16 14.23 -9.70
N THR A 21 10.97 13.18 -9.60
CA THR A 21 10.57 11.80 -9.89
C THR A 21 9.99 11.16 -8.64
N GLU A 22 8.85 10.52 -8.77
CA GLU A 22 8.19 9.80 -7.68
C GLU A 22 9.11 8.69 -7.11
N GLY A 23 9.23 8.64 -5.78
CA GLY A 23 10.17 7.80 -5.05
C GLY A 23 11.56 8.42 -4.84
N ALA A 24 11.92 9.47 -5.61
CA ALA A 24 13.18 10.19 -5.38
C ALA A 24 13.10 11.03 -4.10
N GLU A 25 14.27 11.24 -3.47
CA GLU A 25 14.36 11.93 -2.18
C GLU A 25 15.56 12.88 -2.10
N VAL A 26 15.43 13.85 -1.22
CA VAL A 26 16.51 14.74 -0.79
C VAL A 26 16.49 14.85 0.74
N SER A 27 17.67 14.98 1.36
CA SER A 27 17.78 15.13 2.82
C SER A 27 18.31 16.51 3.17
N ILE A 28 17.71 17.15 4.18
CA ILE A 28 18.11 18.42 4.75
C ILE A 28 18.53 18.17 6.19
N LYS A 29 19.79 18.47 6.54
CA LYS A 29 20.31 18.27 7.91
C LYS A 29 19.69 19.28 8.87
N ALA A 30 19.37 18.86 10.08
CA ALA A 30 18.90 19.75 11.16
C ALA A 30 19.91 20.85 11.46
N GLN A 31 21.23 20.56 11.36
CA GLN A 31 22.29 21.55 11.57
C GLN A 31 22.13 22.75 10.62
N THR A 32 21.73 22.53 9.37
CA THR A 32 21.47 23.61 8.40
C THR A 32 20.34 24.55 8.92
N LEU A 33 19.31 24.01 9.55
CA LEU A 33 18.22 24.80 10.15
C LEU A 33 18.68 25.57 11.39
N ILE A 34 19.55 24.93 12.21
CA ILE A 34 20.14 25.52 13.42
C ILE A 34 21.06 26.69 13.05
N ASP A 35 21.97 26.51 12.09
CA ASP A 35 22.92 27.50 11.64
C ASP A 35 22.24 28.74 11.03
N ASN A 36 21.03 28.59 10.52
CA ASN A 36 20.19 29.67 9.99
C ASN A 36 19.13 30.15 10.99
N GLU A 37 19.25 29.83 12.27
CA GLU A 37 18.37 30.29 13.37
C GLU A 37 16.88 29.91 13.21
N MET A 38 16.56 28.93 12.35
CA MET A 38 15.19 28.46 12.10
C MET A 38 14.68 27.48 13.17
N MET A 39 15.62 26.85 13.89
CA MET A 39 15.31 25.98 15.03
C MET A 39 16.41 26.07 16.07
N LYS A 40 16.06 25.74 17.31
CA LYS A 40 17.03 25.62 18.39
C LYS A 40 17.86 24.34 18.22
N PRO A 41 19.09 24.27 18.80
CA PRO A 41 19.84 23.01 18.88
C PRO A 41 18.97 21.86 19.39
N LEU A 42 19.15 20.66 18.81
CA LEU A 42 18.28 19.51 19.11
C LEU A 42 18.30 19.11 20.57
N GLU A 43 19.43 19.33 21.28
CA GLU A 43 19.64 19.08 22.70
C GLU A 43 18.66 19.87 23.58
N LYS A 44 18.14 21.01 23.09
CA LYS A 44 17.11 21.80 23.81
C LYS A 44 15.73 21.13 23.86
N TYR A 45 15.52 20.10 23.06
CA TYR A 45 14.26 19.34 22.99
C TYR A 45 14.32 18.00 23.72
N VAL A 46 15.50 17.57 24.18
CA VAL A 46 15.70 16.36 24.99
C VAL A 46 15.80 16.71 26.46
N ARG A 47 15.42 15.78 27.34
CA ARG A 47 15.40 16.00 28.79
C ARG A 47 16.76 15.87 29.45
N ASN A 48 17.72 15.31 28.76
CA ASN A 48 19.08 15.04 29.26
C ASN A 48 20.08 15.87 28.45
N ASP A 49 20.71 16.86 29.06
CA ASP A 49 21.68 17.76 28.45
C ASP A 49 22.98 17.06 28.00
N GLU A 50 23.21 15.81 28.42
CA GLU A 50 24.38 15.00 28.02
C GLU A 50 24.15 14.26 26.69
N VAL A 51 22.91 14.28 26.16
CA VAL A 51 22.55 13.56 24.94
C VAL A 51 22.81 14.44 23.72
N THR A 52 23.68 13.97 22.85
CA THR A 52 23.89 14.56 21.52
C THR A 52 22.90 13.95 20.52
N CYS A 53 22.20 14.79 19.78
CA CYS A 53 21.25 14.38 18.76
C CYS A 53 21.72 14.78 17.37
N ASP A 54 21.59 13.90 16.40
CA ASP A 54 21.64 14.20 14.97
C ASP A 54 20.26 14.14 14.37
N GLY A 55 19.99 14.97 13.37
CA GLY A 55 18.69 15.06 12.75
C GLY A 55 18.73 15.51 11.31
N LYS A 56 17.74 15.06 10.55
CA LYS A 56 17.50 15.48 9.18
C LYS A 56 16.01 15.38 8.85
N VAL A 57 15.59 16.09 7.81
CA VAL A 57 14.29 15.87 7.17
C VAL A 57 14.55 15.22 5.82
N ILE A 58 13.92 14.08 5.55
CA ILE A 58 13.89 13.46 4.24
C ILE A 58 12.65 13.97 3.52
N VAL A 59 12.84 14.58 2.36
CA VAL A 59 11.74 15.01 1.47
C VAL A 59 11.64 14.02 0.35
N THR A 60 10.57 13.24 0.32
CA THR A 60 10.31 12.22 -0.70
C THR A 60 9.24 12.71 -1.65
N LYS A 61 9.49 12.68 -2.96
CA LYS A 61 8.45 12.89 -3.97
C LYS A 61 7.51 11.69 -3.98
N THR A 62 6.23 11.96 -3.72
CA THR A 62 5.17 10.96 -3.73
C THR A 62 4.15 11.28 -4.84
N TYR A 63 3.07 10.50 -4.98
CA TYR A 63 2.08 10.74 -6.01
C TYR A 63 1.40 12.10 -5.80
N LYS A 64 1.75 13.07 -6.66
CA LYS A 64 1.28 14.47 -6.64
C LYS A 64 1.60 15.29 -5.38
N ASN A 65 2.33 14.74 -4.41
CA ASN A 65 2.66 15.40 -3.15
C ASN A 65 4.15 15.23 -2.80
N TYR A 66 4.49 15.68 -1.59
CA TYR A 66 5.77 15.40 -0.93
C TYR A 66 5.50 14.87 0.48
N LEU A 67 6.22 13.83 0.87
CA LEU A 67 6.28 13.35 2.24
C LEU A 67 7.51 13.96 2.91
N TYR A 68 7.30 14.63 4.04
CA TYR A 68 8.36 15.18 4.88
C TYR A 68 8.54 14.27 6.08
N THR A 69 9.66 13.53 6.10
CA THR A 69 9.95 12.58 7.18
C THR A 69 11.05 13.13 8.09
N PRO A 70 10.74 13.62 9.30
CA PRO A 70 11.74 13.98 10.28
C PRO A 70 12.43 12.71 10.79
N VAL A 71 13.74 12.68 10.74
CA VAL A 71 14.58 11.61 11.25
C VAL A 71 15.48 12.19 12.32
N LEU A 72 15.36 11.66 13.54
CA LEU A 72 16.13 12.05 14.69
C LEU A 72 16.86 10.83 15.25
N ASP A 73 18.13 10.98 15.59
CA ASP A 73 18.95 9.97 16.28
C ASP A 73 19.63 10.62 17.48
N CYS A 74 19.17 10.28 18.69
CA CYS A 74 19.74 10.67 19.97
C CYS A 74 20.34 9.46 20.68
N GLY A 75 20.94 8.55 19.93
CA GLY A 75 21.57 7.35 20.46
C GLY A 75 20.58 6.39 21.15
N LYS A 76 20.81 6.12 22.45
CA LYS A 76 19.97 5.21 23.24
C LYS A 76 18.65 5.83 23.69
N GLU A 77 18.56 7.16 23.75
CA GLU A 77 17.40 7.86 24.29
C GLU A 77 16.22 7.86 23.29
N TYR A 78 16.51 8.13 22.03
CA TYR A 78 15.49 8.15 20.98
C TYR A 78 16.12 7.95 19.62
N LYS A 79 15.41 7.18 18.78
CA LYS A 79 15.71 7.05 17.35
C LYS A 79 14.42 6.91 16.56
N THR A 80 14.28 7.73 15.53
CA THR A 80 13.15 7.57 14.56
C THR A 80 13.21 6.19 13.92
N LYS A 81 12.07 5.51 13.89
CA LYS A 81 11.95 4.14 13.34
C LYS A 81 11.15 4.18 12.05
N MET A 82 11.71 3.65 10.98
CA MET A 82 10.96 3.35 9.77
C MET A 82 10.11 2.11 9.97
N LEU A 83 8.85 2.15 9.51
CA LEU A 83 7.93 1.04 9.74
C LEU A 83 8.40 -0.24 9.03
N SER A 84 8.85 -0.12 7.78
CA SER A 84 9.36 -1.26 7.01
C SER A 84 10.51 -1.97 7.73
N GLU A 85 11.46 -1.21 8.28
CA GLU A 85 12.58 -1.76 9.05
C GLU A 85 12.12 -2.45 10.33
N GLU A 86 11.11 -1.92 11.02
CA GLU A 86 10.56 -2.54 12.23
C GLU A 86 9.86 -3.86 11.92
N LEU A 87 9.11 -3.92 10.84
CA LEU A 87 8.37 -5.11 10.42
C LEU A 87 9.31 -6.23 9.95
N THR A 88 10.33 -5.89 9.16
CA THR A 88 11.28 -6.88 8.60
C THR A 88 12.23 -7.50 9.65
N LYS A 89 12.27 -6.97 10.88
CA LYS A 89 12.95 -7.65 12.01
C LYS A 89 12.25 -8.93 12.46
N LYS A 90 11.02 -9.19 12.03
CA LYS A 90 10.14 -10.24 12.55
C LYS A 90 9.76 -11.26 11.48
N ILE A 91 10.72 -11.64 10.64
CA ILE A 91 10.53 -12.66 9.60
C ILE A 91 10.43 -14.04 10.26
N VAL A 92 9.52 -14.87 9.76
CA VAL A 92 9.29 -16.23 10.23
C VAL A 92 9.41 -17.23 9.08
N ASP A 93 9.76 -18.48 9.43
CA ASP A 93 9.83 -19.59 8.47
C ASP A 93 8.58 -20.49 8.52
N SER A 94 7.75 -20.32 9.56
CA SER A 94 6.52 -21.10 9.74
C SER A 94 5.49 -20.37 10.61
N GLY A 95 4.22 -20.77 10.50
CA GLY A 95 3.12 -20.19 11.29
C GLY A 95 2.70 -18.80 10.80
N ASN A 96 1.97 -18.08 11.65
CA ASN A 96 1.48 -16.74 11.33
C ASN A 96 2.61 -15.71 11.37
N GLY A 97 2.83 -14.94 10.29
CA GLY A 97 3.88 -13.92 10.30
C GLY A 97 4.26 -13.37 8.94
N LEU A 98 5.39 -12.66 8.92
CA LEU A 98 6.02 -12.10 7.73
C LEU A 98 7.02 -13.09 7.14
N TYR A 99 6.87 -13.46 5.90
CA TYR A 99 7.73 -14.40 5.17
C TYR A 99 8.60 -13.67 4.17
N ALA A 100 9.83 -14.16 3.99
CA ALA A 100 10.68 -13.73 2.89
C ALA A 100 10.21 -14.37 1.57
N GLY A 101 10.12 -13.56 0.52
CA GLY A 101 9.85 -13.94 -0.85
C GLY A 101 10.95 -13.45 -1.79
N VAL A 102 10.75 -13.60 -3.08
CA VAL A 102 11.67 -13.07 -4.09
C VAL A 102 11.35 -11.59 -4.32
N GLY A 103 12.28 -10.71 -3.92
CA GLY A 103 12.13 -9.25 -4.08
C GLY A 103 11.18 -8.57 -3.11
N GLU A 104 10.58 -9.30 -2.18
CA GLU A 104 9.64 -8.75 -1.20
C GLU A 104 9.48 -9.65 0.03
N TYR A 105 8.81 -9.10 1.05
CA TYR A 105 8.31 -9.82 2.22
C TYR A 105 6.79 -9.74 2.22
N TYR A 106 6.07 -10.81 2.60
CA TYR A 106 4.60 -10.84 2.61
C TYR A 106 4.04 -11.58 3.82
N TYR A 107 2.88 -11.16 4.28
CA TYR A 107 2.23 -11.77 5.45
C TYR A 107 1.43 -13.00 5.06
N ARG A 108 1.51 -14.03 5.91
CA ARG A 108 0.72 -15.28 5.82
C ARG A 108 0.12 -15.64 7.17
N GLY A 109 -1.08 -16.20 7.12
CA GLY A 109 -1.77 -16.72 8.30
C GLY A 109 -3.01 -15.91 8.68
N GLU A 110 -3.77 -16.41 9.63
CA GLU A 110 -5.00 -15.78 10.11
C GLU A 110 -4.71 -14.69 11.14
N TYR A 111 -3.80 -14.97 12.08
CA TYR A 111 -3.50 -14.11 13.23
C TYR A 111 -2.16 -13.38 13.08
N VAL A 112 -2.07 -12.45 12.13
CA VAL A 112 -0.84 -11.70 11.87
C VAL A 112 -0.89 -10.28 12.45
N ASN A 113 0.23 -9.84 13.03
CA ASN A 113 0.39 -8.51 13.63
C ASN A 113 0.86 -7.50 12.58
N ASN A 114 -0.01 -7.20 11.61
CA ASN A 114 0.26 -6.34 10.47
C ASN A 114 -0.68 -5.12 10.37
N TYR A 115 -1.33 -4.76 11.48
CA TYR A 115 -2.26 -3.63 11.49
C TYR A 115 -1.54 -2.29 11.60
N VAL A 116 -1.92 -1.36 10.75
CA VAL A 116 -1.48 0.05 10.75
C VAL A 116 -2.69 0.97 10.77
N LYS A 117 -2.56 2.12 11.40
CA LYS A 117 -3.61 3.14 11.48
C LYS A 117 -3.14 4.44 10.85
N ILE A 118 -3.88 4.92 9.85
CA ILE A 118 -3.67 6.20 9.17
C ILE A 118 -4.90 7.06 9.46
N GLY A 119 -4.74 8.11 10.25
CA GLY A 119 -5.87 8.89 10.74
C GLY A 119 -6.86 8.02 11.52
N LYS A 120 -8.11 7.99 11.07
CA LYS A 120 -9.17 7.15 11.67
C LYS A 120 -9.25 5.74 11.06
N ASN A 121 -8.63 5.51 9.92
CA ASN A 121 -8.79 4.29 9.15
C ASN A 121 -7.77 3.22 9.55
N LEU A 122 -8.23 1.99 9.67
CA LEU A 122 -7.41 0.81 9.95
C LEU A 122 -7.06 0.12 8.63
N TRP A 123 -5.78 -0.24 8.49
CA TRP A 123 -5.21 -0.90 7.33
C TRP A 123 -4.42 -2.12 7.76
N ARG A 124 -4.09 -2.98 6.81
CA ARG A 124 -3.20 -4.13 7.02
C ARG A 124 -2.07 -4.11 5.99
N VAL A 125 -0.86 -4.38 6.43
CA VAL A 125 0.28 -4.55 5.52
C VAL A 125 0.13 -5.88 4.79
N LEU A 126 0.15 -5.84 3.45
CA LEU A 126 0.18 -7.02 2.58
C LEU A 126 1.60 -7.50 2.37
N ASN A 127 2.44 -6.59 1.86
CA ASN A 127 3.84 -6.88 1.58
C ASN A 127 4.74 -5.66 1.81
N ILE A 128 6.03 -5.92 1.83
CA ILE A 128 7.11 -4.95 1.93
C ILE A 128 8.10 -5.29 0.82
N LYS A 129 8.32 -4.39 -0.14
CA LYS A 129 9.31 -4.55 -1.19
C LYS A 129 10.73 -4.44 -0.62
N GLU A 130 11.74 -4.95 -1.31
CA GLU A 130 13.14 -4.86 -0.87
C GLU A 130 13.61 -3.41 -0.65
N ASP A 131 13.07 -2.45 -1.41
CA ASP A 131 13.37 -1.03 -1.23
C ASP A 131 12.72 -0.39 0.00
N GLY A 132 11.91 -1.14 0.75
CA GLY A 132 11.15 -0.70 1.92
C GLY A 132 9.77 -0.09 1.61
N THR A 133 9.39 0.05 0.34
CA THR A 133 8.02 0.44 -0.04
C THR A 133 7.03 -0.61 0.45
N MET A 134 5.95 -0.19 1.10
CA MET A 134 4.96 -1.11 1.67
C MET A 134 3.65 -1.03 0.91
N THR A 135 3.04 -2.18 0.66
CA THR A 135 1.67 -2.29 0.17
C THR A 135 0.72 -2.55 1.33
N ILE A 136 -0.28 -1.71 1.47
CA ILE A 136 -1.29 -1.84 2.53
C ILE A 136 -2.70 -1.93 1.93
N VAL A 137 -3.59 -2.67 2.59
CA VAL A 137 -5.00 -2.84 2.22
C VAL A 137 -5.90 -2.33 3.33
N GLN A 138 -7.02 -1.70 2.98
CA GLN A 138 -8.05 -1.36 3.96
C GLN A 138 -8.46 -2.61 4.76
N ASN A 139 -8.52 -2.48 6.10
CA ASN A 139 -9.01 -3.57 6.92
C ASN A 139 -10.48 -3.85 6.62
N ASP A 140 -11.31 -2.82 6.68
CA ASP A 140 -12.73 -2.92 6.41
C ASP A 140 -13.09 -2.16 5.13
N PRO A 141 -13.71 -2.79 4.12
CA PRO A 141 -14.24 -2.08 2.98
C PRO A 141 -15.46 -1.25 3.41
N ASN A 142 -15.78 -0.25 2.61
CA ASN A 142 -17.03 0.48 2.82
C ASN A 142 -18.21 -0.46 2.58
N LYS A 143 -18.91 -0.85 3.66
CA LYS A 143 -20.01 -1.83 3.62
C LYS A 143 -21.23 -1.35 2.83
N GLU A 144 -21.41 -0.04 2.68
CA GLU A 144 -22.55 0.56 2.00
C GLU A 144 -22.32 0.76 0.48
N LYS A 145 -21.10 0.67 0.02
CA LYS A 145 -20.76 0.94 -1.39
C LYS A 145 -20.39 -0.32 -2.14
N VAL A 146 -21.13 -0.55 -3.20
CA VAL A 146 -20.84 -1.56 -4.22
C VAL A 146 -20.46 -0.91 -5.54
N TYR A 147 -19.77 -1.64 -6.38
CA TYR A 147 -19.25 -1.16 -7.66
C TYR A 147 -19.36 -2.29 -8.69
N VAL A 148 -19.78 -1.94 -9.91
CA VAL A 148 -19.56 -2.79 -11.07
C VAL A 148 -18.09 -2.66 -11.50
N TYR A 149 -17.50 -3.74 -11.96
CA TYR A 149 -16.18 -3.65 -12.58
C TYR A 149 -16.30 -2.90 -13.92
N ASP A 150 -17.20 -3.35 -14.78
CA ASP A 150 -17.63 -2.71 -16.03
C ASP A 150 -19.00 -3.25 -16.46
N ASP A 151 -19.83 -2.45 -17.14
CA ASP A 151 -21.19 -2.80 -17.54
C ASP A 151 -21.51 -2.38 -18.99
N ARG A 152 -20.46 -2.15 -19.82
CA ARG A 152 -20.64 -1.85 -21.23
C ARG A 152 -21.00 -3.10 -22.02
N TYR A 153 -21.60 -2.89 -23.19
CA TYR A 153 -21.91 -3.98 -24.09
C TYR A 153 -20.65 -4.75 -24.49
N ASN A 154 -20.68 -6.06 -24.36
CA ASN A 154 -19.58 -6.97 -24.71
C ASN A 154 -20.04 -7.93 -25.81
N ASN A 155 -19.29 -7.96 -26.93
CA ASN A 155 -19.64 -8.80 -28.07
C ASN A 155 -19.52 -10.30 -27.80
N GLU A 156 -18.68 -10.71 -26.86
CA GLU A 156 -18.49 -12.13 -26.54
C GLU A 156 -19.70 -12.68 -25.76
N SER A 157 -20.30 -11.88 -24.87
CA SER A 157 -21.49 -12.28 -24.11
C SER A 157 -22.80 -11.89 -24.79
N GLU A 158 -22.75 -11.08 -25.85
CA GLU A 158 -23.92 -10.47 -26.50
C GLU A 158 -24.82 -9.67 -25.52
N GLY A 159 -24.21 -9.09 -24.48
CA GLY A 159 -24.92 -8.37 -23.42
C GLY A 159 -24.11 -7.25 -22.78
N ASN A 160 -24.70 -6.58 -21.81
CA ASN A 160 -24.06 -5.52 -21.02
C ASN A 160 -23.21 -6.08 -19.87
N ASP A 161 -22.40 -7.09 -20.16
CA ASP A 161 -21.59 -7.80 -19.19
C ASP A 161 -20.22 -7.17 -18.97
N GLY A 162 -19.90 -6.09 -19.71
CA GLY A 162 -18.69 -5.30 -19.54
C GLY A 162 -17.42 -5.97 -20.03
N PHE A 163 -16.28 -5.38 -19.63
CA PHE A 163 -14.95 -5.88 -19.95
C PHE A 163 -14.08 -5.93 -18.70
N ASN A 164 -13.27 -6.97 -18.58
CA ASN A 164 -12.32 -7.15 -17.48
C ASN A 164 -11.00 -6.38 -17.66
N ASN A 165 -10.92 -5.47 -18.61
CA ASN A 165 -9.77 -4.59 -18.81
C ASN A 165 -9.82 -3.42 -17.84
N TYR A 166 -8.97 -3.45 -16.80
CA TYR A 166 -8.96 -2.44 -15.75
C TYR A 166 -8.76 -1.01 -16.28
N GLU A 167 -7.80 -0.77 -17.19
CA GLU A 167 -7.51 0.60 -17.67
C GLU A 167 -8.69 1.26 -18.40
N LYS A 168 -9.61 0.48 -18.88
CA LYS A 168 -10.81 0.97 -19.59
C LYS A 168 -12.08 0.82 -18.76
N SER A 169 -12.01 0.23 -17.55
CA SER A 169 -13.17 -0.10 -16.74
C SER A 169 -13.80 1.12 -16.04
N ARG A 170 -15.08 1.01 -15.72
CA ARG A 170 -15.79 1.96 -14.85
C ARG A 170 -15.24 1.92 -13.42
N LEU A 171 -14.75 0.76 -12.99
CA LEU A 171 -14.16 0.61 -11.66
C LEU A 171 -12.89 1.43 -11.52
N ARG A 172 -12.01 1.48 -12.55
CA ARG A 172 -10.86 2.39 -12.58
C ARG A 172 -11.27 3.85 -12.35
N ASP A 173 -12.34 4.31 -13.03
CA ASP A 173 -12.83 5.68 -12.88
C ASP A 173 -13.36 5.95 -11.47
N SER A 174 -14.01 4.95 -10.87
CA SER A 174 -14.47 5.01 -9.49
C SER A 174 -13.30 5.09 -8.51
N MET A 175 -12.21 4.34 -8.72
CA MET A 175 -10.99 4.43 -7.89
C MET A 175 -10.34 5.82 -7.97
N LEU A 176 -10.29 6.41 -9.16
CA LEU A 176 -9.77 7.78 -9.34
C LEU A 176 -10.66 8.83 -8.64
N LYS A 177 -11.99 8.66 -8.63
CA LYS A 177 -12.91 9.51 -7.88
C LYS A 177 -12.70 9.36 -6.37
N LEU A 178 -12.52 8.13 -5.87
CA LEU A 178 -12.22 7.88 -4.45
C LEU A 178 -10.90 8.54 -4.03
N TYR A 179 -9.86 8.47 -4.86
CA TYR A 179 -8.60 9.14 -4.58
C TYR A 179 -8.76 10.67 -4.51
N LYS A 180 -9.54 11.27 -5.42
CA LYS A 180 -9.79 12.73 -5.41
C LYS A 180 -10.56 13.18 -4.17
N GLY A 181 -11.42 12.33 -3.63
CA GLY A 181 -12.18 12.57 -2.39
C GLY A 181 -11.32 12.42 -1.13
N THR A 182 -11.94 12.61 0.03
CA THR A 182 -11.29 12.51 1.36
C THR A 182 -11.81 11.34 2.20
N SER A 183 -12.67 10.51 1.64
CA SER A 183 -13.34 9.43 2.39
C SER A 183 -12.41 8.26 2.76
N VAL A 184 -11.35 8.05 1.98
CA VAL A 184 -10.36 6.97 2.19
C VAL A 184 -9.11 7.51 2.87
N LEU A 185 -8.51 8.55 2.30
CA LEU A 185 -7.37 9.29 2.83
C LEU A 185 -7.59 10.78 2.57
N ASP A 186 -7.27 11.63 3.54
CA ASP A 186 -7.32 13.08 3.37
C ASP A 186 -6.06 13.65 2.68
N GLY A 187 -5.97 14.98 2.59
CA GLY A 187 -4.90 15.65 1.86
C GLY A 187 -3.50 15.34 2.39
N GLU A 188 -3.31 15.37 3.71
CA GLU A 188 -2.01 15.11 4.35
C GLU A 188 -1.65 13.63 4.28
N GLN A 189 -2.61 12.74 4.55
CA GLN A 189 -2.42 11.28 4.48
C GLN A 189 -2.02 10.81 3.08
N LYS A 190 -2.48 11.50 2.03
CA LYS A 190 -2.09 11.21 0.64
C LYS A 190 -0.62 11.48 0.34
N SER A 191 0.09 12.23 1.22
CA SER A 191 1.53 12.41 1.10
C SER A 191 2.32 11.09 1.25
N LEU A 192 1.74 10.07 1.87
CA LEU A 192 2.34 8.74 2.00
C LEU A 192 2.38 7.96 0.69
N ILE A 193 1.51 8.26 -0.29
CA ILE A 193 1.19 7.37 -1.42
C ILE A 193 2.27 7.42 -2.50
N ILE A 194 2.74 6.24 -2.87
CA ILE A 194 3.53 5.97 -4.07
C ILE A 194 2.63 5.29 -5.09
N SER A 195 2.51 5.86 -6.30
CA SER A 195 1.74 5.25 -7.38
C SER A 195 2.56 4.17 -8.11
N ASP A 196 1.88 3.28 -8.81
CA ASP A 196 2.56 2.23 -9.57
C ASP A 196 1.82 1.95 -10.89
N ASN A 197 2.56 1.38 -11.86
CA ASN A 197 1.96 0.70 -13.00
C ASN A 197 1.41 -0.64 -12.50
N LEU A 198 0.11 -0.80 -12.56
CA LEU A 198 -0.56 -1.94 -11.95
C LEU A 198 -0.44 -3.18 -12.83
N CYS A 199 -0.16 -4.33 -12.22
CA CYS A 199 -0.19 -5.62 -12.88
C CYS A 199 -1.65 -5.99 -13.20
N ILE A 200 -1.94 -6.26 -14.48
CA ILE A 200 -3.28 -6.51 -15.02
C ILE A 200 -3.32 -7.74 -15.95
N GLY A 201 -2.33 -8.62 -15.83
CA GLY A 201 -2.31 -9.90 -16.54
C GLY A 201 -3.47 -10.80 -16.14
N ALA A 202 -4.07 -11.46 -17.11
CA ALA A 202 -5.17 -12.39 -16.90
C ALA A 202 -4.68 -13.72 -16.35
N ARG A 203 -5.47 -14.32 -15.47
CA ARG A 203 -5.21 -15.62 -14.85
C ARG A 203 -6.26 -16.63 -15.29
N SER A 204 -5.85 -17.88 -15.56
CA SER A 204 -6.78 -18.99 -15.75
C SER A 204 -7.20 -19.59 -14.39
N LEU A 205 -8.31 -20.35 -14.40
CA LEU A 205 -8.79 -21.06 -13.21
C LEU A 205 -7.80 -22.16 -12.75
N GLU A 206 -7.02 -22.71 -13.69
CA GLU A 206 -6.06 -23.78 -13.43
C GLU A 206 -4.64 -23.29 -13.09
N GLU A 207 -4.43 -21.96 -13.07
CA GLU A 207 -3.11 -21.38 -12.78
C GLU A 207 -2.69 -21.58 -11.32
N THR A 208 -1.54 -22.19 -11.11
CA THR A 208 -0.99 -22.51 -9.79
C THR A 208 0.19 -21.64 -9.36
N ASN A 209 0.75 -20.85 -10.27
CA ASN A 209 1.81 -19.91 -9.89
C ASN A 209 1.25 -18.72 -9.14
N ASN A 210 1.62 -18.58 -7.87
CA ASN A 210 1.12 -17.58 -6.94
C ASN A 210 2.19 -16.53 -6.55
N ASP A 211 3.30 -16.42 -7.31
CA ASP A 211 4.36 -15.45 -7.06
C ASP A 211 4.06 -14.02 -7.56
N GLY A 212 2.96 -13.85 -8.32
CA GLY A 212 2.53 -12.57 -8.91
C GLY A 212 3.06 -12.32 -10.32
N SER A 213 3.90 -13.19 -10.86
CA SER A 213 4.44 -13.03 -12.23
C SER A 213 3.35 -13.11 -13.28
N VAL A 214 2.33 -13.95 -13.07
CA VAL A 214 1.17 -14.10 -13.98
C VAL A 214 0.42 -12.78 -14.12
N GLU A 215 0.04 -12.16 -13.01
CA GLU A 215 -0.64 -10.86 -13.01
C GLU A 215 0.26 -9.76 -13.60
N CYS A 216 1.57 -9.88 -13.49
CA CYS A 216 2.53 -8.90 -14.00
C CYS A 216 3.01 -9.16 -15.44
N LEU A 217 2.46 -10.14 -16.16
CA LEU A 217 2.68 -10.32 -17.60
C LEU A 217 2.16 -9.11 -18.41
N ALA A 218 1.16 -8.40 -17.89
CA ALA A 218 0.68 -7.13 -18.44
C ALA A 218 0.60 -6.08 -17.34
N LYS A 219 0.94 -4.82 -17.69
CA LYS A 219 0.87 -3.69 -16.77
C LYS A 219 0.09 -2.54 -17.39
N THR A 220 -0.52 -1.71 -16.54
CA THR A 220 -1.15 -0.47 -16.97
C THR A 220 -0.11 0.49 -17.56
N VAL A 221 -0.51 1.26 -18.57
CA VAL A 221 0.33 2.31 -19.17
C VAL A 221 0.54 3.44 -18.16
N ASN A 222 -0.54 3.82 -17.46
CA ASN A 222 -0.50 4.88 -16.46
C ASN A 222 -0.24 4.33 -15.06
N LYS A 223 0.34 5.18 -14.21
CA LYS A 223 0.45 4.93 -12.77
C LYS A 223 -0.83 5.29 -12.04
N TYR A 224 -1.19 4.49 -11.05
CA TYR A 224 -2.39 4.68 -10.23
C TYR A 224 -2.06 4.69 -8.75
N PRO A 225 -2.66 5.61 -7.97
CA PRO A 225 -2.44 5.71 -6.53
C PRO A 225 -3.25 4.70 -5.72
N PHE A 226 -4.42 4.29 -6.26
CA PHE A 226 -5.32 3.32 -5.67
C PHE A 226 -5.51 2.13 -6.60
N ARG A 227 -5.49 0.95 -6.03
CA ARG A 227 -5.85 -0.31 -6.66
C ARG A 227 -6.68 -1.17 -5.69
N PHE A 228 -7.01 -2.36 -6.04
CA PHE A 228 -7.53 -3.40 -5.16
C PHE A 228 -6.67 -4.66 -5.27
N MET A 229 -6.90 -5.65 -4.41
CA MET A 229 -6.03 -6.81 -4.31
C MET A 229 -6.04 -7.64 -5.60
N GLN A 230 -4.95 -8.35 -5.84
CA GLN A 230 -4.80 -9.34 -6.89
C GLN A 230 -5.06 -10.76 -6.35
N VAL A 231 -5.29 -11.72 -7.24
CA VAL A 231 -5.52 -13.12 -6.87
C VAL A 231 -4.31 -13.69 -6.13
N ASN A 232 -3.10 -13.50 -6.63
CA ASN A 232 -1.89 -14.02 -6.00
C ASN A 232 -1.70 -13.48 -4.56
N GLU A 233 -2.06 -12.22 -4.29
CA GLU A 233 -1.96 -11.62 -2.95
C GLU A 233 -2.87 -12.33 -1.94
N PHE A 234 -4.06 -12.74 -2.37
CA PHE A 234 -4.97 -13.49 -1.51
C PHE A 234 -4.53 -14.95 -1.34
N LEU A 235 -4.17 -15.63 -2.42
CA LEU A 235 -3.77 -17.05 -2.38
C LEU A 235 -2.56 -17.25 -1.47
N ARG A 236 -1.52 -16.46 -1.63
CA ARG A 236 -0.29 -16.58 -0.84
C ARG A 236 -0.44 -16.19 0.64
N ALA A 237 -1.52 -15.49 1.01
CA ALA A 237 -1.80 -15.16 2.41
C ALA A 237 -2.28 -16.35 3.24
N SER A 238 -2.76 -17.42 2.61
CA SER A 238 -3.13 -18.67 3.29
C SER A 238 -1.89 -19.44 3.75
N LEU A 239 -1.98 -20.07 4.93
CA LEU A 239 -1.01 -21.06 5.42
C LEU A 239 -1.38 -22.49 5.05
N ASP A 240 -2.58 -22.71 4.49
CA ASP A 240 -2.99 -24.06 4.07
C ASP A 240 -2.22 -24.47 2.80
N THR A 241 -1.44 -25.51 2.91
CA THR A 241 -0.61 -26.02 1.81
C THR A 241 -1.42 -26.61 0.65
N SER A 242 -2.70 -26.87 0.87
CA SER A 242 -3.65 -27.31 -0.17
C SER A 242 -4.20 -26.14 -0.99
N CYS A 243 -3.91 -24.90 -0.62
CA CYS A 243 -4.23 -23.71 -1.43
C CYS A 243 -3.26 -23.60 -2.59
N GLN A 244 -3.67 -24.06 -3.77
CA GLN A 244 -2.83 -24.06 -4.96
C GLN A 244 -3.33 -23.09 -6.03
N LYS A 245 -4.65 -23.00 -6.23
CA LYS A 245 -5.27 -22.22 -7.30
C LYS A 245 -6.58 -21.59 -6.85
N THR A 246 -7.18 -20.78 -7.71
CA THR A 246 -8.55 -20.28 -7.50
C THR A 246 -9.54 -21.44 -7.34
N GLU A 247 -10.66 -21.18 -6.65
CA GLU A 247 -11.68 -22.16 -6.30
C GLU A 247 -11.29 -23.21 -5.24
N ASP A 248 -10.01 -23.32 -4.86
CA ASP A 248 -9.60 -24.13 -3.73
C ASP A 248 -10.13 -23.51 -2.41
N ARG A 249 -11.01 -24.22 -1.72
CA ARG A 249 -11.55 -23.79 -0.41
C ARG A 249 -10.46 -23.63 0.63
N ALA A 250 -9.38 -24.39 0.52
CA ALA A 250 -8.21 -24.31 1.37
C ALA A 250 -7.58 -22.91 1.40
N CYS A 251 -7.77 -22.10 0.36
CA CYS A 251 -7.21 -20.74 0.29
C CYS A 251 -7.86 -19.76 1.27
N SER A 252 -9.03 -20.11 1.79
CA SER A 252 -9.68 -19.33 2.85
C SER A 252 -9.25 -19.77 4.25
N ASN A 253 -8.62 -20.93 4.39
CA ASN A 253 -8.12 -21.42 5.67
C ASN A 253 -6.88 -20.62 6.09
N TYR A 254 -6.81 -20.28 7.37
CA TYR A 254 -5.66 -19.56 7.94
C TYR A 254 -5.21 -18.37 7.08
N ASN A 255 -6.18 -17.55 6.66
CA ASN A 255 -5.96 -16.43 5.76
C ASN A 255 -6.60 -15.16 6.31
N TYR A 256 -5.78 -14.17 6.69
CA TYR A 256 -6.22 -12.91 7.29
C TYR A 256 -6.98 -11.99 6.34
N LEU A 257 -7.04 -12.32 5.06
CA LEU A 257 -7.73 -11.50 4.04
C LEU A 257 -9.18 -11.94 3.82
N VAL A 258 -9.60 -13.07 4.40
CA VAL A 258 -10.98 -13.56 4.33
C VAL A 258 -11.92 -12.60 5.05
N PHE A 259 -13.08 -12.36 4.45
CA PHE A 259 -14.23 -11.67 5.02
C PHE A 259 -15.47 -12.52 4.80
N GLU A 260 -16.13 -12.89 5.87
CA GLU A 260 -17.32 -13.75 5.81
C GLU A 260 -18.59 -13.01 5.38
N ASP A 261 -18.66 -11.70 5.62
CA ASP A 261 -19.90 -10.92 5.47
C ASP A 261 -20.15 -10.38 4.05
N PHE A 262 -19.17 -10.40 3.15
CA PHE A 262 -19.35 -9.81 1.82
C PHE A 262 -18.27 -10.14 0.80
N ASP A 263 -18.70 -10.11 -0.45
CA ASP A 263 -17.83 -10.28 -1.61
C ASP A 263 -17.15 -8.99 -2.01
N TYR A 264 -15.92 -9.08 -2.51
CA TYR A 264 -15.18 -7.95 -3.05
C TYR A 264 -14.38 -8.30 -4.30
N TRP A 265 -14.27 -7.33 -5.21
CA TRP A 265 -13.49 -7.46 -6.43
C TRP A 265 -12.01 -7.68 -6.17
N LEU A 266 -11.41 -8.58 -6.95
CA LEU A 266 -9.98 -8.63 -7.18
C LEU A 266 -9.63 -7.97 -8.51
N MET A 267 -8.40 -7.47 -8.62
CA MET A 267 -7.96 -6.73 -9.79
C MET A 267 -7.64 -7.63 -10.98
N THR A 268 -7.31 -8.88 -10.72
CA THR A 268 -6.92 -9.89 -11.71
C THR A 268 -8.11 -10.21 -12.62
N PRO A 269 -7.99 -10.03 -13.95
CA PRO A 269 -9.02 -10.48 -14.90
C PRO A 269 -8.96 -11.99 -15.07
N SER A 270 -10.11 -12.63 -15.36
CA SER A 270 -10.16 -14.00 -15.82
C SER A 270 -9.67 -14.10 -17.27
N SER A 271 -8.87 -15.11 -17.60
CA SER A 271 -8.48 -15.40 -18.98
C SER A 271 -9.53 -16.19 -19.74
N GLU A 272 -10.54 -16.74 -19.04
CA GLU A 272 -11.57 -17.58 -19.63
C GLU A 272 -12.55 -16.81 -20.51
N ARG A 273 -12.88 -15.56 -20.09
CA ARG A 273 -13.83 -14.68 -20.79
C ARG A 273 -13.46 -13.22 -20.60
N THR A 274 -13.63 -12.39 -21.61
CA THR A 274 -13.32 -10.95 -21.54
C THR A 274 -14.26 -10.14 -20.65
N TYR A 275 -15.37 -10.74 -20.23
CA TYR A 275 -16.38 -10.14 -19.36
C TYR A 275 -16.39 -10.72 -17.92
N ARG A 276 -15.34 -11.47 -17.53
CA ARG A 276 -15.24 -12.05 -16.19
C ARG A 276 -13.99 -11.59 -15.46
N ALA A 277 -14.14 -11.25 -14.19
CA ALA A 277 -13.06 -10.88 -13.28
C ALA A 277 -13.21 -11.63 -11.95
N TYR A 278 -12.12 -11.78 -11.23
CA TYR A 278 -12.11 -12.51 -9.96
C TYR A 278 -12.71 -11.70 -8.81
N VAL A 279 -13.38 -12.41 -7.92
CA VAL A 279 -13.92 -11.94 -6.65
C VAL A 279 -13.51 -12.88 -5.53
N VAL A 280 -13.44 -12.34 -4.33
CA VAL A 280 -13.38 -13.15 -3.11
C VAL A 280 -14.76 -13.09 -2.45
N SER A 281 -15.30 -14.25 -2.19
CA SER A 281 -16.35 -14.49 -1.23
C SER A 281 -15.82 -15.47 -0.16
N ASN A 282 -16.44 -16.60 0.05
CA ASN A 282 -15.84 -17.67 0.86
C ASN A 282 -14.69 -18.40 0.13
N ILE A 283 -14.64 -18.27 -1.19
CA ILE A 283 -13.58 -18.75 -2.08
C ILE A 283 -13.27 -17.67 -3.12
N ILE A 284 -12.14 -17.79 -3.81
CA ILE A 284 -11.91 -17.01 -5.04
C ILE A 284 -12.63 -17.73 -6.19
N SER A 285 -13.47 -16.98 -6.89
CA SER A 285 -14.09 -17.41 -8.15
C SER A 285 -14.15 -16.25 -9.12
N ASP A 286 -14.38 -16.50 -10.40
CA ASP A 286 -14.64 -15.43 -11.34
C ASP A 286 -16.14 -15.17 -11.48
N THR A 287 -16.50 -13.95 -11.83
CA THR A 287 -17.89 -13.53 -12.04
C THR A 287 -17.98 -12.48 -13.13
N THR A 288 -19.18 -12.24 -13.64
CA THR A 288 -19.45 -11.23 -14.66
C THR A 288 -19.14 -9.84 -14.14
N THR A 289 -18.44 -9.03 -14.94
CA THR A 289 -17.96 -7.70 -14.55
C THR A 289 -19.08 -6.68 -14.30
N SER A 290 -20.28 -6.94 -14.78
CA SER A 290 -21.49 -6.13 -14.52
C SER A 290 -22.11 -6.40 -13.14
N ASN A 291 -21.68 -7.43 -12.41
CA ASN A 291 -22.15 -7.68 -11.05
C ASN A 291 -21.61 -6.58 -10.11
N GLU A 292 -22.41 -6.29 -9.08
CA GLU A 292 -22.02 -5.35 -8.03
C GLU A 292 -21.30 -6.05 -6.90
N LYS A 293 -20.08 -5.62 -6.61
CA LYS A 293 -19.26 -6.12 -5.50
C LYS A 293 -18.60 -4.95 -4.77
N ARG A 294 -18.17 -5.19 -3.54
CA ARG A 294 -17.38 -4.21 -2.78
C ARG A 294 -15.95 -4.15 -3.30
N VAL A 295 -15.20 -3.18 -2.84
CA VAL A 295 -13.74 -3.08 -3.07
C VAL A 295 -13.03 -2.87 -1.75
N ARG A 296 -11.85 -3.44 -1.61
CA ARG A 296 -10.87 -3.12 -0.56
C ARG A 296 -9.74 -2.35 -1.20
N ILE A 297 -9.62 -1.08 -0.84
CA ILE A 297 -8.59 -0.21 -1.41
C ILE A 297 -7.21 -0.68 -0.97
N VAL A 298 -6.30 -0.78 -1.92
CA VAL A 298 -4.88 -1.06 -1.73
C VAL A 298 -4.08 0.14 -2.19
N VAL A 299 -3.07 0.51 -1.39
CA VAL A 299 -2.14 1.60 -1.70
C VAL A 299 -0.71 1.16 -1.42
N ASN A 300 0.23 1.69 -2.20
CA ASN A 300 1.63 1.63 -1.84
C ASN A 300 1.99 2.90 -1.04
N ILE A 301 2.71 2.74 0.06
CA ILE A 301 3.21 3.85 0.88
C ILE A 301 4.73 3.88 0.89
N SER A 302 5.28 5.07 1.05
CA SER A 302 6.72 5.34 0.99
C SER A 302 7.51 4.50 1.99
N LYS A 303 8.71 4.06 1.60
CA LYS A 303 9.72 3.45 2.49
C LYS A 303 10.09 4.34 3.68
N ASN A 304 9.96 5.67 3.52
CA ASN A 304 10.24 6.65 4.58
C ASN A 304 9.04 6.89 5.52
N THR A 305 8.06 5.98 5.52
CA THR A 305 6.93 6.02 6.46
C THR A 305 7.40 5.65 7.87
N THR A 306 7.17 6.57 8.81
CA THR A 306 7.46 6.37 10.24
C THR A 306 6.19 6.10 11.04
N PHE A 307 6.35 5.66 12.28
CA PHE A 307 5.26 5.44 13.21
C PHE A 307 5.62 5.95 14.62
N SER A 308 4.63 6.42 15.35
CA SER A 308 4.81 6.95 16.69
C SER A 308 4.72 5.88 17.77
N SER A 309 3.87 4.87 17.58
CA SER A 309 3.61 3.81 18.57
C SER A 309 2.92 2.61 17.90
N GLY A 310 2.73 1.53 18.67
CA GLY A 310 1.99 0.35 18.26
C GLY A 310 2.84 -0.91 18.21
N ARG A 311 2.13 -2.05 18.05
CA ARG A 311 2.71 -3.40 17.95
C ARG A 311 2.14 -4.21 16.78
N GLY A 312 1.30 -3.57 15.94
CA GLY A 312 0.69 -4.19 14.78
C GLY A 312 -0.51 -5.09 15.07
N THR A 313 -1.00 -5.16 16.32
CA THR A 313 -2.25 -5.88 16.63
C THR A 313 -3.47 -5.01 16.33
N VAL A 314 -4.66 -5.62 16.20
CA VAL A 314 -5.92 -4.86 15.99
C VAL A 314 -6.21 -3.87 17.12
N LYS A 315 -5.88 -4.22 18.38
CA LYS A 315 -6.07 -3.35 19.55
C LYS A 315 -4.94 -2.33 19.74
N ASN A 316 -3.79 -2.56 19.12
CA ASN A 316 -2.62 -1.71 19.22
C ASN A 316 -1.89 -1.65 17.85
N PRO A 317 -2.53 -1.06 16.81
CA PRO A 317 -1.95 -0.93 15.48
C PRO A 317 -0.76 0.03 15.50
N TYR A 318 0.14 -0.07 14.54
CA TYR A 318 1.16 0.96 14.32
C TYR A 318 0.49 2.27 13.91
N ILE A 319 0.72 3.35 14.64
CA ILE A 319 0.18 4.68 14.36
C ILE A 319 1.14 5.41 13.42
N ILE A 320 0.69 5.62 12.19
CA ILE A 320 1.52 6.19 11.12
C ILE A 320 1.61 7.70 11.25
N ASN A 321 2.81 8.24 11.06
CA ASN A 321 3.08 9.67 10.93
C ASN A 321 3.00 10.07 9.45
N TYR A 322 2.43 11.26 9.15
CA TYR A 322 2.29 11.82 7.80
C TYR A 322 2.30 13.34 7.81
#